data_06f421f606fe870fc6ca3a48738fc9f6
#
_entry.id   06f421f606fe870fc6ca3a48738fc9f6
#
_cell.length_a   1.000
_cell.length_b   1.000
_cell.length_c   1.000
_cell.angle_alpha   90.00
_cell.angle_beta   90.00
_cell.angle_gamma   90.00
#
_symmetry.space_group_name_H-M   'P 1'
#
loop_
_entity.id
_entity.type
_entity.pdbx_description
1 polymer ?
#
loop_
_entity_poly.entity_id
_entity_poly.type
_entity_poly.pdbx_seq_one_letter_code
_entity_poly.pdbx_strand_id
1 'polypeptide(L)'
;GLSVSMRVRRLAMLLSGLEQTQSQSVELEQYSTDGDLAARWLTDISTFGDLHEGCTVVDLGAGNGVLGLGAMALGAGRTVLIDTDQNACYTAQSNAEKMGFSDSVEVIQATIGTDSIELDSPDVVISNPPWGRQSPKADRPFLDAILSTRASSHLMHSAEASHIEPLFEEHGWFVERYGEADFSLPAAYSHHSRQRGKTRAAFWRLTPQ
;
A
#
# COMPACT_ATOMS: atom_id res chain seq x y z
N GLY A 1 13.17 25.08 8.28
CA GLY A 1 12.76 23.70 8.05
C GLY A 1 13.22 23.18 6.70
N LEU A 2 13.13 21.86 6.49
CA LEU A 2 13.48 21.24 5.23
C LEU A 2 12.41 21.53 4.18
N SER A 3 12.84 21.72 2.92
CA SER A 3 11.90 21.82 1.80
C SER A 3 11.16 20.50 1.63
N VAL A 4 10.00 20.53 0.95
CA VAL A 4 9.20 19.31 0.67
C VAL A 4 10.04 18.31 -0.11
N SER A 5 10.79 18.75 -1.13
CA SER A 5 11.63 17.85 -1.94
C SER A 5 12.74 17.19 -1.12
N MET A 6 13.32 17.88 -0.15
CA MET A 6 14.33 17.30 0.73
C MET A 6 13.72 16.26 1.67
N ARG A 7 12.51 16.51 2.19
CA ARG A 7 11.80 15.55 3.05
C ARG A 7 11.44 14.29 2.29
N VAL A 8 10.94 14.44 1.07
CA VAL A 8 10.62 13.29 0.21
C VAL A 8 11.87 12.47 -0.08
N ARG A 9 12.99 13.14 -0.38
CA ARG A 9 14.27 12.46 -0.66
C ARG A 9 14.77 11.67 0.55
N ARG A 10 14.70 12.27 1.76
CA ARG A 10 15.10 11.58 2.99
C ARG A 10 14.23 10.37 3.27
N LEU A 11 12.93 10.51 3.10
CA LEU A 11 12.00 9.40 3.26
C LEU A 11 12.29 8.30 2.24
N ALA A 12 12.53 8.67 0.99
CA ALA A 12 12.87 7.71 -0.07
C ALA A 12 14.14 6.93 0.27
N MET A 13 15.17 7.59 0.77
CA MET A 13 16.41 6.93 1.19
C MET A 13 16.17 5.96 2.34
N LEU A 14 15.41 6.39 3.34
CA LEU A 14 15.05 5.54 4.48
C LEU A 14 14.31 4.29 4.03
N LEU A 15 13.28 4.46 3.21
CA LEU A 15 12.45 3.35 2.73
C LEU A 15 13.19 2.43 1.77
N SER A 16 14.11 2.96 0.97
CA SER A 16 14.95 2.15 0.07
C SER A 16 15.94 1.27 0.83
N GLY A 17 16.25 1.60 2.07
CA GLY A 17 17.13 0.81 2.94
C GLY A 17 16.43 -0.33 3.67
N LEU A 18 15.12 -0.47 3.55
CA LEU A 18 14.39 -1.55 4.22
C LEU A 18 14.67 -2.91 3.57
N GLU A 19 14.60 -3.96 4.39
CA GLU A 19 14.76 -5.33 3.91
C GLU A 19 13.63 -5.68 2.96
N GLN A 20 13.96 -6.46 1.91
CA GLN A 20 12.98 -6.99 0.97
C GLN A 20 12.63 -8.43 1.34
N THR A 21 11.41 -8.84 1.05
CA THR A 21 10.98 -10.22 1.23
C THR A 21 11.74 -11.10 0.24
N GLN A 22 12.40 -12.15 0.74
CA GLN A 22 13.30 -12.96 -0.06
C GLN A 22 12.61 -13.85 -1.10
N SER A 23 11.39 -14.29 -0.83
CA SER A 23 10.64 -15.19 -1.70
C SER A 23 9.35 -14.53 -2.14
N GLN A 24 9.42 -13.68 -3.16
CA GLN A 24 8.21 -13.09 -3.72
C GLN A 24 7.57 -14.06 -4.70
N SER A 25 6.29 -14.33 -4.52
CA SER A 25 5.52 -15.19 -5.41
C SER A 25 4.95 -14.40 -6.58
N VAL A 26 5.29 -14.83 -7.80
CA VAL A 26 4.72 -14.24 -9.02
C VAL A 26 3.21 -14.50 -9.08
N GLU A 27 2.78 -15.69 -8.66
CA GLU A 27 1.37 -16.09 -8.67
C GLU A 27 0.51 -15.23 -7.76
N LEU A 28 1.06 -14.81 -6.61
CA LEU A 28 0.38 -13.94 -5.66
C LEU A 28 0.60 -12.46 -5.99
N GLU A 29 1.28 -12.15 -7.08
CA GLU A 29 1.64 -10.78 -7.46
C GLU A 29 2.36 -10.04 -6.34
N GLN A 30 3.25 -10.74 -5.64
CA GLN A 30 4.06 -10.17 -4.56
C GLN A 30 5.24 -9.43 -5.14
N TYR A 31 5.11 -8.12 -5.23
CA TYR A 31 6.19 -7.22 -5.62
C TYR A 31 6.10 -5.97 -4.77
N SER A 32 7.27 -5.47 -4.38
CA SER A 32 7.35 -4.33 -3.47
C SER A 32 7.26 -3.01 -4.20
N THR A 33 6.61 -2.05 -3.58
CA THR A 33 6.70 -0.65 -3.98
C THR A 33 8.11 -0.18 -3.63
N ASP A 34 8.85 0.39 -4.60
CA ASP A 34 10.18 0.92 -4.29
C ASP A 34 10.10 2.16 -3.38
N GLY A 35 11.22 2.45 -2.70
CA GLY A 35 11.27 3.53 -1.71
C GLY A 35 10.98 4.91 -2.29
N ASP A 36 11.40 5.18 -3.53
CA ASP A 36 11.15 6.48 -4.17
C ASP A 36 9.66 6.68 -4.45
N LEU A 37 9.02 5.66 -5.00
CA LEU A 37 7.59 5.70 -5.30
C LEU A 37 6.78 5.78 -4.01
N ALA A 38 7.14 4.97 -3.01
CA ALA A 38 6.47 4.97 -1.71
C ALA A 38 6.55 6.36 -1.06
N ALA A 39 7.72 6.99 -1.05
CA ALA A 39 7.90 8.30 -0.44
C ALA A 39 7.07 9.37 -1.13
N ARG A 40 7.03 9.37 -2.47
CA ARG A 40 6.22 10.33 -3.23
C ARG A 40 4.73 10.12 -2.98
N TRP A 41 4.27 8.87 -3.01
CA TRP A 41 2.86 8.56 -2.80
C TRP A 41 2.40 8.93 -1.40
N LEU A 42 3.17 8.55 -0.37
CA LEU A 42 2.85 8.89 1.02
C LEU A 42 2.82 10.41 1.24
N THR A 43 3.70 11.14 0.58
CA THR A 43 3.69 12.61 0.65
C THR A 43 2.42 13.18 0.03
N ASP A 44 1.98 12.63 -1.10
CA ASP A 44 0.72 13.02 -1.73
C ASP A 44 -0.48 12.73 -0.81
N ILE A 45 -0.49 11.56 -0.17
CA ILE A 45 -1.54 11.20 0.80
C ILE A 45 -1.56 12.22 1.95
N SER A 46 -0.39 12.63 2.45
CA SER A 46 -0.29 13.66 3.48
C SER A 46 -0.88 14.99 3.02
N THR A 47 -0.66 15.34 1.75
CA THR A 47 -1.16 16.58 1.17
C THR A 47 -2.69 16.65 1.17
N PHE A 48 -3.36 15.51 1.02
CA PHE A 48 -4.81 15.43 1.16
C PHE A 48 -5.29 15.62 2.60
N GLY A 49 -4.40 15.52 3.59
CA GLY A 49 -4.77 15.59 5.00
C GLY A 49 -5.17 14.25 5.61
N ASP A 50 -5.18 13.19 4.83
CA ASP A 50 -5.61 11.86 5.31
C ASP A 50 -4.54 11.18 6.17
N LEU A 51 -3.27 11.48 5.90
CA LEU A 51 -2.15 10.99 6.70
C LEU A 51 -1.63 12.13 7.55
N HIS A 52 -2.09 12.21 8.80
CA HIS A 52 -1.78 13.30 9.71
C HIS A 52 -1.15 12.79 11.00
N GLU A 53 -0.60 13.71 11.79
CA GLU A 53 0.05 13.38 13.06
C GLU A 53 -0.88 12.61 13.98
N GLY A 54 -0.40 11.48 14.47
CA GLY A 54 -1.14 10.64 15.42
C GLY A 54 -2.22 9.76 14.82
N CYS A 55 -2.41 9.76 13.49
CA CYS A 55 -3.46 8.98 12.85
C CYS A 55 -3.21 7.46 12.91
N THR A 56 -4.27 6.70 12.72
CA THR A 56 -4.20 5.23 12.60
C THR A 56 -4.27 4.83 11.13
N VAL A 57 -3.34 3.96 10.73
CA VAL A 57 -3.18 3.53 9.34
C VAL A 57 -3.33 2.01 9.25
N VAL A 58 -4.01 1.54 8.22
CA VAL A 58 -4.05 0.12 7.88
C VAL A 58 -3.48 -0.04 6.47
N ASP A 59 -2.52 -0.95 6.33
CA ASP A 59 -1.89 -1.30 5.06
C ASP A 59 -2.33 -2.71 4.67
N LEU A 60 -3.18 -2.81 3.66
CA LEU A 60 -3.70 -4.08 3.18
C LEU A 60 -2.78 -4.65 2.11
N GLY A 61 -2.18 -5.81 2.39
CA GLY A 61 -1.18 -6.39 1.51
C GLY A 61 0.18 -5.71 1.71
N ALA A 62 0.62 -5.64 2.95
CA ALA A 62 1.73 -4.78 3.36
C ALA A 62 3.11 -5.18 2.83
N GLY A 63 3.30 -6.44 2.42
CA GLY A 63 4.60 -6.91 1.98
C GLY A 63 5.67 -6.72 3.05
N ASN A 64 6.76 -6.06 2.69
CA ASN A 64 7.84 -5.74 3.64
C ASN A 64 7.53 -4.55 4.56
N GLY A 65 6.35 -3.96 4.43
CA GLY A 65 5.90 -2.87 5.29
C GLY A 65 6.26 -1.47 4.81
N VAL A 66 6.77 -1.31 3.61
CA VAL A 66 7.30 -0.03 3.12
C VAL A 66 6.29 1.12 3.23
N LEU A 67 5.04 0.90 2.88
CA LEU A 67 4.02 1.96 2.91
C LEU A 67 3.60 2.30 4.34
N GLY A 68 3.24 1.29 5.13
CA GLY A 68 2.82 1.53 6.51
C GLY A 68 3.93 2.08 7.38
N LEU A 69 5.16 1.61 7.20
CA LEU A 69 6.31 2.13 7.94
C LEU A 69 6.69 3.55 7.49
N GLY A 70 6.54 3.84 6.20
CA GLY A 70 6.68 5.19 5.71
C GLY A 70 5.65 6.15 6.32
N ALA A 71 4.42 5.67 6.51
CA ALA A 71 3.38 6.43 7.20
C ALA A 71 3.78 6.74 8.64
N MET A 72 4.40 5.78 9.35
CA MET A 72 4.93 6.02 10.70
C MET A 72 6.00 7.10 10.67
N ALA A 73 6.91 7.06 9.70
CA ALA A 73 7.96 8.06 9.56
C ALA A 73 7.40 9.47 9.29
N LEU A 74 6.19 9.55 8.73
CA LEU A 74 5.50 10.82 8.48
C LEU A 74 4.58 11.26 9.62
N GLY A 75 4.59 10.54 10.74
CA GLY A 75 3.89 10.98 11.95
C GLY A 75 2.65 10.18 12.33
N ALA A 76 2.32 9.09 11.62
CA ALA A 76 1.22 8.23 12.05
C ALA A 76 1.46 7.76 13.49
N GLY A 77 0.41 7.61 14.26
CA GLY A 77 0.51 7.17 15.65
C GLY A 77 0.51 5.66 15.80
N ARG A 78 -0.19 4.97 14.90
CA ARG A 78 -0.29 3.51 14.90
C ARG A 78 -0.52 3.02 13.49
N THR A 79 0.10 1.90 13.15
CA THR A 79 -0.08 1.26 11.85
C THR A 79 -0.29 -0.24 12.02
N VAL A 80 -1.25 -0.78 11.29
CA VAL A 80 -1.49 -2.22 11.18
C VAL A 80 -1.09 -2.66 9.78
N LEU A 81 -0.18 -3.63 9.71
CA LEU A 81 0.33 -4.20 8.46
C LEU A 81 -0.25 -5.60 8.30
N ILE A 82 -0.98 -5.85 7.22
CA ILE A 82 -1.64 -7.13 6.99
C ILE A 82 -1.10 -7.76 5.71
N ASP A 83 -0.65 -9.00 5.81
CA ASP A 83 -0.20 -9.76 4.65
C ASP A 83 -0.47 -11.26 4.86
N THR A 84 -0.72 -11.98 3.78
CA THR A 84 -0.95 -13.42 3.83
C THR A 84 0.34 -14.21 3.95
N ASP A 85 1.46 -13.66 3.48
CA ASP A 85 2.75 -14.33 3.42
C ASP A 85 3.49 -14.20 4.74
N GLN A 86 3.78 -15.33 5.37
CA GLN A 86 4.53 -15.39 6.61
C GLN A 86 5.90 -14.72 6.49
N ASN A 87 6.59 -14.92 5.37
CA ASN A 87 7.91 -14.33 5.16
C ASN A 87 7.83 -12.81 5.04
N ALA A 88 6.80 -12.30 4.37
CA ALA A 88 6.55 -10.87 4.30
C ALA A 88 6.29 -10.29 5.70
N CYS A 89 5.51 -10.99 6.51
CA CYS A 89 5.24 -10.55 7.88
C CYS A 89 6.51 -10.50 8.74
N TYR A 90 7.37 -11.48 8.63
CA TYR A 90 8.67 -11.46 9.34
C TYR A 90 9.53 -10.29 8.88
N THR A 91 9.59 -10.06 7.57
CA THR A 91 10.38 -8.94 7.02
C THR A 91 9.80 -7.60 7.48
N ALA A 92 8.48 -7.45 7.47
CA ALA A 92 7.82 -6.24 7.94
C ALA A 92 8.09 -5.99 9.43
N GLN A 93 8.04 -7.04 10.26
CA GLN A 93 8.35 -6.93 11.67
C GLN A 93 9.80 -6.52 11.90
N SER A 94 10.74 -7.12 11.18
CA SER A 94 12.15 -6.77 11.23
C SER A 94 12.38 -5.31 10.84
N ASN A 95 11.72 -4.86 9.78
CA ASN A 95 11.82 -3.47 9.34
C ASN A 95 11.23 -2.50 10.38
N ALA A 96 10.12 -2.86 11.01
CA ALA A 96 9.53 -2.05 12.07
C ALA A 96 10.49 -1.88 13.25
N GLU A 97 11.16 -2.95 13.64
CA GLU A 97 12.16 -2.94 14.70
C GLU A 97 13.34 -2.04 14.33
N LYS A 98 13.86 -2.18 13.11
CA LYS A 98 14.98 -1.34 12.62
C LYS A 98 14.65 0.13 12.64
N MET A 99 13.41 0.49 12.32
CA MET A 99 12.97 1.89 12.33
C MET A 99 12.59 2.41 13.71
N GLY A 100 12.57 1.52 14.72
CA GLY A 100 12.21 1.91 16.09
C GLY A 100 10.71 2.07 16.32
N PHE A 101 9.88 1.45 15.49
CA PHE A 101 8.42 1.56 15.56
C PHE A 101 7.71 0.32 16.12
N SER A 102 8.44 -0.65 16.67
CA SER A 102 7.86 -1.92 17.13
C SER A 102 6.64 -1.76 18.03
N ASP A 103 6.65 -0.76 18.90
CA ASP A 103 5.56 -0.56 19.88
C ASP A 103 4.30 0.03 19.26
N SER A 104 4.40 0.59 18.08
CA SER A 104 3.30 1.29 17.41
C SER A 104 2.87 0.63 16.11
N VAL A 105 3.48 -0.49 15.76
CA VAL A 105 3.18 -1.25 14.54
C VAL A 105 2.73 -2.65 14.93
N GLU A 106 1.60 -3.07 14.41
CA GLU A 106 1.09 -4.43 14.54
C GLU A 106 1.16 -5.11 13.19
N VAL A 107 1.80 -6.28 13.13
CA VAL A 107 1.86 -7.09 11.92
C VAL A 107 0.92 -8.28 12.09
N ILE A 108 -0.01 -8.43 11.17
CA ILE A 108 -1.02 -9.50 11.19
C ILE A 108 -0.83 -10.36 9.94
N GLN A 109 -0.57 -11.65 10.14
CA GLN A 109 -0.62 -12.62 9.05
C GLN A 109 -2.06 -13.06 8.86
N ALA A 110 -2.67 -12.62 7.76
CA ALA A 110 -4.06 -12.97 7.45
C ALA A 110 -4.31 -12.82 5.96
N THR A 111 -5.23 -13.62 5.45
CA THR A 111 -5.66 -13.57 4.06
C THR A 111 -6.91 -12.70 3.96
N ILE A 112 -6.78 -11.58 3.25
CA ILE A 112 -7.87 -10.63 3.03
C ILE A 112 -9.00 -11.35 2.28
N GLY A 113 -10.21 -11.23 2.81
CA GLY A 113 -11.39 -11.83 2.22
C GLY A 113 -11.69 -13.26 2.71
N THR A 114 -10.74 -13.91 3.39
CA THR A 114 -10.91 -15.25 3.93
C THR A 114 -10.93 -15.24 5.46
N ASP A 115 -9.95 -14.57 6.05
CA ASP A 115 -9.84 -14.50 7.50
C ASP A 115 -10.65 -13.32 8.05
N SER A 116 -11.19 -13.51 9.25
CA SER A 116 -11.88 -12.45 9.96
C SER A 116 -10.84 -11.55 10.62
N ILE A 117 -10.82 -10.28 10.23
CA ILE A 117 -9.86 -9.31 10.76
C ILE A 117 -10.65 -8.14 11.34
N GLU A 118 -10.40 -7.85 12.62
CA GLU A 118 -10.99 -6.69 13.26
C GLU A 118 -10.05 -5.50 13.08
N LEU A 119 -10.55 -4.48 12.41
CA LEU A 119 -9.82 -3.23 12.21
C LEU A 119 -10.56 -2.14 12.99
N ASP A 120 -9.91 -1.60 14.03
CA ASP A 120 -10.48 -0.57 14.89
C ASP A 120 -10.52 0.76 14.15
N SER A 121 -11.59 0.99 13.40
CA SER A 121 -11.89 2.28 12.75
C SER A 121 -10.65 3.08 12.33
N PRO A 122 -9.88 2.62 11.33
CA PRO A 122 -8.68 3.33 10.92
C PRO A 122 -9.02 4.72 10.36
N ASP A 123 -8.10 5.65 10.51
CA ASP A 123 -8.24 6.97 9.90
C ASP A 123 -8.00 6.91 8.39
N VAL A 124 -7.08 6.06 7.97
CA VAL A 124 -6.76 5.89 6.55
C VAL A 124 -6.35 4.46 6.24
N VAL A 125 -6.78 3.97 5.10
CA VAL A 125 -6.35 2.68 4.54
C VAL A 125 -5.48 2.97 3.33
N ILE A 126 -4.35 2.30 3.25
CA ILE A 126 -3.45 2.38 2.09
C ILE A 126 -3.31 0.96 1.55
N SER A 127 -3.43 0.79 0.26
CA SER A 127 -3.28 -0.52 -0.36
C SER A 127 -2.70 -0.45 -1.76
N ASN A 128 -1.76 -1.35 -2.01
CA ASN A 128 -1.33 -1.72 -3.35
C ASN A 128 -1.62 -3.21 -3.50
N PRO A 129 -2.87 -3.58 -3.85
CA PRO A 129 -3.28 -4.98 -3.91
C PRO A 129 -2.73 -5.68 -5.15
N PRO A 130 -2.89 -7.00 -5.25
CA PRO A 130 -2.67 -7.69 -6.52
C PRO A 130 -3.55 -7.06 -7.61
N TRP A 131 -2.99 -6.83 -8.80
CA TRP A 131 -3.72 -6.16 -9.88
C TRP A 131 -4.58 -7.10 -10.73
N GLY A 132 -4.48 -8.42 -10.49
CA GLY A 132 -5.26 -9.41 -11.22
C GLY A 132 -4.59 -9.90 -12.51
N ARG A 133 -3.31 -9.64 -12.69
CA ARG A 133 -2.57 -10.05 -13.90
C ARG A 133 -2.33 -11.55 -13.96
N GLN A 134 -2.09 -12.17 -12.79
CA GLN A 134 -1.84 -13.60 -12.67
C GLN A 134 -3.11 -14.38 -12.33
N SER A 135 -3.94 -13.79 -11.47
CA SER A 135 -5.20 -14.38 -11.05
C SER A 135 -6.30 -13.35 -11.21
N PRO A 136 -7.25 -13.55 -12.14
CA PRO A 136 -8.34 -12.59 -12.33
C PRO A 136 -9.09 -12.33 -11.03
N LYS A 137 -9.45 -11.08 -10.79
CA LYS A 137 -10.18 -10.63 -9.59
C LYS A 137 -9.43 -10.83 -8.27
N ALA A 138 -8.10 -11.02 -8.31
CA ALA A 138 -7.30 -11.14 -7.09
C ALA A 138 -7.36 -9.88 -6.22
N ASP A 139 -7.64 -8.71 -6.81
CA ASP A 139 -7.81 -7.44 -6.11
C ASP A 139 -9.15 -7.32 -5.39
N ARG A 140 -10.17 -8.08 -5.78
CA ARG A 140 -11.54 -7.89 -5.29
C ARG A 140 -11.67 -7.99 -3.77
N PRO A 141 -11.06 -8.97 -3.08
CA PRO A 141 -11.13 -9.00 -1.62
C PRO A 141 -10.57 -7.73 -0.96
N PHE A 142 -9.53 -7.14 -1.55
CA PHE A 142 -8.94 -5.91 -1.04
C PHE A 142 -9.89 -4.72 -1.21
N LEU A 143 -10.54 -4.62 -2.36
CA LEU A 143 -11.51 -3.56 -2.63
C LEU A 143 -12.73 -3.69 -1.71
N ASP A 144 -13.21 -4.91 -1.50
CA ASP A 144 -14.31 -5.18 -0.57
C ASP A 144 -13.93 -4.85 0.88
N ALA A 145 -12.69 -5.14 1.27
CA ALA A 145 -12.18 -4.78 2.60
C ALA A 145 -12.17 -3.25 2.79
N ILE A 146 -11.71 -2.51 1.79
CA ILE A 146 -11.74 -1.04 1.82
C ILE A 146 -13.18 -0.56 2.02
N LEU A 147 -14.11 -1.06 1.22
CA LEU A 147 -15.53 -0.69 1.33
C LEU A 147 -16.06 -0.93 2.74
N SER A 148 -15.69 -2.04 3.37
CA SER A 148 -16.18 -2.40 4.70
C SER A 148 -15.58 -1.56 5.83
N THR A 149 -14.37 -1.03 5.66
CA THR A 149 -13.75 -0.16 6.68
C THR A 149 -14.44 1.18 6.79
N ARG A 150 -15.04 1.65 5.71
CA ARG A 150 -15.63 2.99 5.58
C ARG A 150 -14.67 4.10 5.97
N ALA A 151 -13.39 3.88 5.77
CA ALA A 151 -12.35 4.86 6.04
C ALA A 151 -11.87 5.51 4.74
N SER A 152 -11.39 6.74 4.82
CA SER A 152 -10.68 7.36 3.70
C SER A 152 -9.55 6.44 3.27
N SER A 153 -9.44 6.17 1.99
CA SER A 153 -8.51 5.16 1.50
C SER A 153 -7.73 5.66 0.29
N HIS A 154 -6.51 5.18 0.16
CA HIS A 154 -5.67 5.43 -1.00
C HIS A 154 -5.26 4.11 -1.62
N LEU A 155 -5.49 4.00 -2.91
CA LEU A 155 -5.28 2.76 -3.67
C LEU A 155 -4.30 3.03 -4.81
N MET A 156 -3.30 2.16 -4.92
CA MET A 156 -2.46 2.08 -6.12
C MET A 156 -2.91 0.85 -6.91
N HIS A 157 -3.15 1.03 -8.19
CA HIS A 157 -3.58 -0.06 -9.07
C HIS A 157 -3.08 0.20 -10.48
N SER A 158 -3.31 -0.75 -11.38
CA SER A 158 -2.97 -0.55 -12.78
C SER A 158 -3.62 0.71 -13.33
N ALA A 159 -2.88 1.50 -14.08
CA ALA A 159 -3.43 2.69 -14.76
C ALA A 159 -4.51 2.31 -15.78
N GLU A 160 -4.54 1.05 -16.22
CA GLU A 160 -5.53 0.54 -17.17
C GLU A 160 -6.80 0.03 -16.49
N ALA A 161 -6.85 0.00 -15.15
CA ALA A 161 -8.01 -0.50 -14.42
C ALA A 161 -9.21 0.41 -14.65
N SER A 162 -10.31 -0.16 -15.11
CA SER A 162 -11.55 0.56 -15.40
C SER A 162 -12.68 0.25 -14.42
N HIS A 163 -12.44 -0.66 -13.47
CA HIS A 163 -13.49 -1.14 -12.54
C HIS A 163 -13.47 -0.43 -11.19
N ILE A 164 -12.41 0.32 -10.87
CA ILE A 164 -12.27 0.97 -9.56
C ILE A 164 -13.35 2.03 -9.35
N GLU A 165 -13.45 2.98 -10.26
CA GLU A 165 -14.38 4.10 -10.13
C GLU A 165 -15.83 3.63 -10.08
N PRO A 166 -16.31 2.78 -11.01
CA PRO A 166 -17.68 2.30 -10.94
C PRO A 166 -18.01 1.54 -9.65
N LEU A 167 -17.10 0.71 -9.18
CA LEU A 167 -17.33 -0.07 -7.97
C LEU A 167 -17.58 0.82 -6.75
N PHE A 168 -16.73 1.82 -6.53
CA PHE A 168 -16.84 2.68 -5.37
C PHE A 168 -17.98 3.68 -5.53
N GLU A 169 -18.21 4.21 -6.72
CA GLU A 169 -19.32 5.11 -6.98
C GLU A 169 -20.68 4.43 -6.78
N GLU A 170 -20.81 3.15 -7.17
CA GLU A 170 -22.00 2.35 -6.90
C GLU A 170 -22.34 2.27 -5.43
N HIS A 171 -21.33 2.29 -4.58
CA HIS A 171 -21.50 2.23 -3.12
C HIS A 171 -21.61 3.61 -2.48
N GLY A 172 -21.74 4.65 -3.29
CA GLY A 172 -21.92 6.02 -2.81
C GLY A 172 -20.65 6.72 -2.36
N TRP A 173 -19.48 6.17 -2.73
CA TRP A 173 -18.19 6.78 -2.38
C TRP A 173 -17.81 7.87 -3.37
N PHE A 174 -17.03 8.84 -2.89
CA PHE A 174 -16.34 9.77 -3.77
C PHE A 174 -15.05 9.13 -4.25
N VAL A 175 -14.77 9.25 -5.54
CA VAL A 175 -13.58 8.66 -6.17
C VAL A 175 -12.82 9.75 -6.90
N GLU A 176 -11.54 9.86 -6.60
CA GLU A 176 -10.65 10.81 -7.26
C GLU A 176 -9.38 10.08 -7.72
N ARG A 177 -9.19 10.01 -9.03
CA ARG A 177 -7.93 9.53 -9.59
C ARG A 177 -7.00 10.72 -9.69
N TYR A 178 -5.88 10.71 -8.94
CA TYR A 178 -5.09 11.92 -8.80
C TYR A 178 -3.66 11.82 -9.32
N GLY A 179 -3.25 10.68 -9.84
CA GLY A 179 -1.89 10.57 -10.36
C GLY A 179 -1.58 9.24 -11.02
N GLU A 180 -0.44 9.22 -11.69
CA GLU A 180 0.12 8.02 -12.31
C GLU A 180 1.63 8.02 -12.10
N ALA A 181 2.22 6.85 -12.16
CA ALA A 181 3.67 6.69 -12.08
C ALA A 181 4.09 5.41 -12.79
N ASP A 182 5.36 5.36 -13.20
CA ASP A 182 5.96 4.12 -13.67
C ASP A 182 6.14 3.18 -12.47
N PHE A 183 5.76 1.93 -12.66
CA PHE A 183 5.88 0.89 -11.66
C PHE A 183 6.77 -0.22 -12.21
N SER A 184 7.88 -0.49 -11.51
CA SER A 184 8.83 -1.52 -11.92
C SER A 184 8.36 -2.89 -11.46
N LEU A 185 8.27 -3.84 -12.39
CA LEU A 185 7.92 -5.23 -12.08
C LEU A 185 9.22 -6.04 -11.88
N PRO A 186 9.20 -7.07 -11.01
CA PRO A 186 10.29 -8.02 -10.91
C PRO A 186 10.57 -8.69 -12.27
N ALA A 187 11.81 -9.15 -12.48
CA ALA A 187 12.20 -9.81 -13.72
C ALA A 187 11.28 -10.99 -14.10
N ALA A 188 10.76 -11.73 -13.10
CA ALA A 188 9.84 -12.83 -13.33
C ALA A 188 8.55 -12.39 -14.03
N TYR A 189 8.10 -11.16 -13.79
CA TYR A 189 6.92 -10.59 -14.45
C TYR A 189 7.22 -10.12 -15.87
N SER A 190 8.46 -9.69 -16.15
CA SER A 190 8.84 -9.18 -17.47
C SER A 190 8.77 -10.25 -18.56
N HIS A 191 8.85 -11.55 -18.20
CA HIS A 191 8.65 -12.65 -19.14
C HIS A 191 7.21 -12.78 -19.64
N HIS A 192 6.27 -12.33 -18.84
CA HIS A 192 4.84 -12.40 -19.14
C HIS A 192 4.30 -11.09 -19.70
N SER A 193 5.08 -10.03 -19.62
CA SER A 193 4.72 -8.70 -20.08
C SER A 193 5.64 -8.29 -21.24
N ARG A 194 5.07 -7.81 -22.32
CA ARG A 194 5.83 -7.25 -23.43
C ARG A 194 6.50 -5.90 -23.07
N GLN A 195 6.23 -5.38 -21.90
CA GLN A 195 6.70 -4.06 -21.45
C GLN A 195 8.01 -4.10 -20.69
N ARG A 196 8.72 -5.21 -20.69
CA ARG A 196 10.09 -5.35 -20.15
C ARG A 196 10.24 -4.88 -18.71
N GLY A 197 9.32 -5.28 -17.83
CA GLY A 197 9.42 -5.03 -16.40
C GLY A 197 8.92 -3.66 -15.94
N LYS A 198 8.36 -2.87 -16.87
CA LYS A 198 7.72 -1.59 -16.51
C LYS A 198 6.25 -1.61 -16.86
N THR A 199 5.45 -0.96 -16.01
CA THR A 199 4.04 -0.73 -16.23
C THR A 199 3.65 0.61 -15.59
N ARG A 200 2.43 1.09 -15.87
CA ARG A 200 1.93 2.33 -15.27
C ARG A 200 1.00 1.99 -14.11
N ALA A 201 1.25 2.61 -12.98
CA ALA A 201 0.33 2.60 -11.85
C ALA A 201 -0.46 3.91 -11.84
N ALA A 202 -1.68 3.85 -11.31
CA ALA A 202 -2.46 5.04 -11.02
C ALA A 202 -2.85 5.03 -9.54
N PHE A 203 -3.23 6.19 -9.04
CA PHE A 203 -3.56 6.40 -7.64
C PHE A 203 -4.97 6.96 -7.51
N TRP A 204 -5.74 6.36 -6.61
CA TRP A 204 -7.11 6.79 -6.33
C TRP A 204 -7.26 7.13 -4.86
N ARG A 205 -7.96 8.23 -4.60
CA ARG A 205 -8.48 8.53 -3.27
C ARG A 205 -9.95 8.12 -3.23
N LEU A 206 -10.29 7.34 -2.25
CA LEU A 206 -11.62 6.75 -2.09
C LEU A 206 -12.17 7.23 -0.74
N THR A 207 -13.23 8.02 -0.78
CA THR A 207 -13.77 8.65 0.42
C THR A 207 -15.22 8.22 0.61
N PRO A 208 -15.57 7.61 1.76
CA PRO A 208 -16.97 7.25 2.04
C PRO A 208 -17.82 8.49 2.25
N GLN A 209 -19.08 8.37 1.92
CA GLN A 209 -20.06 9.43 2.24
C GLN A 209 -20.66 9.26 3.62
#